data_1dd53096ce932b45bb5cab592f94271e
#
_entry.id   1dd53096ce932b45bb5cab592f94271e
#
_cell.length_a   1.000
_cell.length_b   1.000
_cell.length_c   1.000
_cell.angle_alpha   90.00
_cell.angle_beta   90.00
_cell.angle_gamma   90.00
#
_symmetry.space_group_name_H-M   'P 1'
#
loop_
_entity.id
_entity.type
_entity.pdbx_description
1 polymer ?
#
loop_
_entity_poly.entity_id
_entity_poly.type
_entity_poly.pdbx_seq_one_letter_code
_entity_poly.pdbx_strand_id
1 'polypeptide(L)'
;QGALPNHLGKRKPPSSAYARDSPILNFSDVAEEWIGGMFYDGRATGNVLGDPLAEQAQGPFLNPLEQALPNDQVLCVKLKKADYADLFKEVWGDRSLDCAKDSNGVYEKIGRSVAAYERSAEVNPFSSKFDLFWDSAILAGKDVTKIKFAMGGGGGMGGGGMGPGGGGMGGGGNMDPNRWQNFRGFGLTDAELQGLAAFNDPNRANCASCHSIEPGSAGYPLFTSFTYDNVGMPKNPDNPFYSMAEAWNPDGENYVDYGLGGFLQSAGYPEEVYLPELGKFKVPSLRNVDLRTSEEFVKAYGHNGTFKSLEDIILFYAWRGLTMNDGLGMGGRGMDGCAGGGMGGGGMGDGAFHEMMCDPDLFPAPEVDQNLAPMNHFNMMDQNNILAFLKTLSDGYSE
;
A
#
# COMPACT_ATOMS: atom_id res chain seq x y z
N GLN A 1 2.47 3.55 20.67
CA GLN A 1 2.21 3.14 22.05
C GLN A 1 0.74 3.43 22.38
N GLY A 2 0.06 2.47 23.00
CA GLY A 2 -1.33 2.61 23.44
C GLY A 2 -1.48 3.49 24.69
N ALA A 3 -2.70 3.56 25.23
CA ALA A 3 -3.02 4.32 26.44
C ALA A 3 -2.30 3.78 27.70
N LEU A 4 -1.99 2.50 27.71
CA LEU A 4 -1.23 1.86 28.80
C LEU A 4 0.26 1.79 28.44
N PRO A 5 1.17 2.06 29.39
CA PRO A 5 2.61 1.95 29.16
C PRO A 5 3.00 0.55 28.67
N ASN A 6 3.94 0.49 27.72
CA ASN A 6 4.46 -0.75 27.14
C ASN A 6 3.43 -1.64 26.43
N HIS A 7 2.27 -1.10 26.07
CA HIS A 7 1.30 -1.76 25.21
C HIS A 7 1.48 -1.23 23.78
N LEU A 8 1.92 -2.09 22.89
CA LEU A 8 2.34 -1.75 21.54
C LEU A 8 1.63 -2.63 20.53
N GLY A 9 1.15 -2.03 19.45
CA GLY A 9 0.54 -2.77 18.35
C GLY A 9 1.60 -3.48 17.49
N LYS A 10 1.23 -4.62 16.93
CA LYS A 10 2.09 -5.39 16.03
C LYS A 10 2.30 -4.76 14.65
N ARG A 11 1.44 -3.84 14.26
CA ARG A 11 1.45 -3.19 12.96
C ARG A 11 1.47 -1.67 13.09
N LYS A 12 2.02 -1.01 12.09
CA LYS A 12 1.85 0.42 11.88
C LYS A 12 0.35 0.75 11.70
N PRO A 13 -0.18 1.85 12.28
CA PRO A 13 -1.56 2.26 11.98
C PRO A 13 -1.70 2.59 10.48
N PRO A 14 -2.81 2.18 9.83
CA PRO A 14 -3.13 2.63 8.48
C PRO A 14 -3.42 4.13 8.47
N SER A 15 -3.39 4.75 7.28
CA SER A 15 -3.81 6.13 7.12
C SER A 15 -5.33 6.25 7.31
N SER A 16 -5.77 7.27 8.05
CA SER A 16 -7.18 7.67 8.11
C SER A 16 -7.60 8.49 6.86
N ALA A 17 -6.64 9.18 6.24
CA ALA A 17 -6.90 9.91 5.00
C ALA A 17 -6.96 8.94 3.81
N TYR A 18 -7.89 9.23 2.89
CA TYR A 18 -8.09 8.47 1.65
C TYR A 18 -8.48 7.00 1.85
N ALA A 19 -9.08 6.66 2.99
CA ALA A 19 -9.60 5.33 3.29
C ALA A 19 -11.07 5.11 2.88
N ARG A 20 -11.68 6.09 2.21
CA ARG A 20 -13.12 6.30 2.05
C ARG A 20 -13.87 5.25 1.24
N ASP A 21 -13.27 4.68 0.20
CA ASP A 21 -13.96 3.90 -0.84
C ASP A 21 -13.78 2.39 -0.70
N SER A 22 -13.23 1.91 0.42
CA SER A 22 -13.05 0.47 0.65
C SER A 22 -14.39 -0.24 0.70
N PRO A 23 -14.67 -1.21 -0.19
CA PRO A 23 -15.92 -1.97 -0.15
C PRO A 23 -15.96 -2.93 1.05
N ILE A 24 -17.13 -3.51 1.30
CA ILE A 24 -17.28 -4.65 2.23
C ILE A 24 -16.35 -5.78 1.77
N LEU A 25 -15.65 -6.42 2.72
CA LEU A 25 -14.75 -7.53 2.43
C LEU A 25 -15.52 -8.67 1.74
N ASN A 26 -15.10 -9.03 0.56
CA ASN A 26 -15.65 -10.13 -0.21
C ASN A 26 -14.58 -10.74 -1.12
N PHE A 27 -14.80 -12.00 -1.52
CA PHE A 27 -14.03 -12.62 -2.59
C PHE A 27 -14.67 -12.29 -3.93
N SER A 28 -13.88 -11.78 -4.86
CA SER A 28 -14.33 -11.46 -6.23
C SER A 28 -14.03 -12.63 -7.15
N ASP A 29 -15.08 -13.31 -7.62
CA ASP A 29 -14.92 -14.40 -8.58
C ASP A 29 -14.37 -13.95 -9.93
N VAL A 30 -14.46 -12.65 -10.25
CA VAL A 30 -13.95 -12.07 -11.49
C VAL A 30 -12.46 -11.79 -11.42
N ALA A 31 -12.01 -11.25 -10.28
CA ALA A 31 -10.60 -10.95 -10.03
C ALA A 31 -9.86 -12.15 -9.41
N GLU A 32 -10.59 -13.16 -8.94
CA GLU A 32 -10.09 -14.34 -8.21
C GLU A 32 -9.28 -13.94 -6.94
N GLU A 33 -9.71 -12.84 -6.28
CA GLU A 33 -9.02 -12.31 -5.11
C GLU A 33 -9.98 -11.65 -4.11
N TRP A 34 -9.50 -11.48 -2.87
CA TRP A 34 -10.23 -10.74 -1.84
C TRP A 34 -10.09 -9.24 -2.03
N ILE A 35 -11.21 -8.51 -1.87
CA ILE A 35 -11.29 -7.06 -2.04
C ILE A 35 -12.05 -6.47 -0.86
N GLY A 36 -11.62 -5.28 -0.40
CA GLY A 36 -12.37 -4.51 0.59
C GLY A 36 -11.93 -4.71 2.03
N GLY A 37 -12.84 -4.51 2.97
CA GLY A 37 -12.50 -4.50 4.40
C GLY A 37 -11.54 -3.38 4.78
N MET A 38 -11.25 -3.26 6.07
CA MET A 38 -10.27 -2.31 6.63
C MET A 38 -9.31 -3.03 7.60
N PHE A 39 -8.27 -2.32 8.06
CA PHE A 39 -7.01 -2.84 8.59
C PHE A 39 -6.21 -3.61 7.52
N TYR A 40 -4.93 -3.89 7.81
CA TYR A 40 -4.06 -4.61 6.87
C TYR A 40 -4.46 -6.08 6.64
N ASP A 41 -5.25 -6.65 7.54
CA ASP A 41 -5.73 -8.04 7.48
C ASP A 41 -7.22 -8.16 7.12
N GLY A 42 -7.92 -7.06 6.85
CA GLY A 42 -9.32 -7.07 6.45
C GLY A 42 -10.34 -7.33 7.56
N ARG A 43 -9.91 -7.48 8.82
CA ARG A 43 -10.78 -7.90 9.93
C ARG A 43 -11.95 -6.95 10.23
N ALA A 44 -11.86 -5.67 9.87
CA ALA A 44 -13.03 -4.80 9.81
C ALA A 44 -13.71 -5.00 8.46
N THR A 45 -14.55 -6.03 8.41
CA THR A 45 -15.09 -6.54 7.14
C THR A 45 -16.15 -5.65 6.51
N GLY A 46 -16.86 -4.87 7.32
CA GLY A 46 -18.06 -4.13 6.94
C GLY A 46 -19.35 -4.96 7.03
N ASN A 47 -19.27 -6.23 7.38
CA ASN A 47 -20.45 -7.11 7.43
C ASN A 47 -21.40 -6.80 8.59
N VAL A 48 -20.90 -6.20 9.66
CA VAL A 48 -21.70 -5.89 10.87
C VAL A 48 -22.43 -4.55 10.72
N LEU A 49 -21.68 -3.50 10.31
CA LEU A 49 -22.23 -2.15 10.20
C LEU A 49 -22.63 -1.76 8.75
N GLY A 50 -22.37 -2.60 7.77
CA GLY A 50 -22.49 -2.26 6.35
C GLY A 50 -21.42 -1.26 5.86
N ASP A 51 -20.37 -1.02 6.66
CA ASP A 51 -19.35 -0.02 6.42
C ASP A 51 -18.01 -0.42 7.08
N PRO A 52 -17.02 -0.87 6.30
CA PRO A 52 -15.72 -1.28 6.84
C PRO A 52 -14.98 -0.17 7.59
N LEU A 53 -15.13 1.08 7.14
CA LEU A 53 -14.47 2.22 7.78
C LEU A 53 -15.07 2.51 9.16
N ALA A 54 -16.39 2.42 9.30
CA ALA A 54 -17.08 2.55 10.59
C ALA A 54 -16.69 1.41 11.56
N GLU A 55 -16.57 0.18 11.08
CA GLU A 55 -16.09 -0.95 11.88
C GLU A 55 -14.63 -0.77 12.29
N GLN A 56 -13.78 -0.29 11.38
CA GLN A 56 -12.39 0.00 11.68
C GLN A 56 -12.27 1.07 12.76
N ALA A 57 -13.07 2.14 12.66
CA ALA A 57 -13.07 3.25 13.60
C ALA A 57 -13.45 2.83 15.04
N GLN A 58 -14.23 1.76 15.20
CA GLN A 58 -14.53 1.20 16.52
C GLN A 58 -13.32 0.50 17.16
N GLY A 59 -12.49 -0.17 16.36
CA GLY A 59 -11.42 -1.05 16.84
C GLY A 59 -10.54 -0.47 17.95
N PRO A 60 -9.96 0.74 17.80
CA PRO A 60 -8.99 1.30 18.75
C PRO A 60 -9.53 1.52 20.15
N PHE A 61 -10.81 1.81 20.33
CA PHE A 61 -11.37 2.18 21.64
C PHE A 61 -11.28 1.05 22.66
N LEU A 62 -11.63 -0.17 22.28
CA LEU A 62 -11.66 -1.32 23.18
C LEU A 62 -10.42 -2.21 23.06
N ASN A 63 -9.54 -1.94 22.07
CA ASN A 63 -8.32 -2.69 21.91
C ASN A 63 -7.38 -2.47 23.10
N PRO A 64 -6.98 -3.53 23.85
CA PRO A 64 -6.13 -3.41 25.01
C PRO A 64 -4.72 -2.88 24.71
N LEU A 65 -4.26 -3.00 23.46
CA LEU A 65 -2.97 -2.46 23.01
C LEU A 65 -3.07 -1.01 22.52
N GLU A 66 -4.29 -0.42 22.47
CA GLU A 66 -4.53 0.93 21.99
C GLU A 66 -5.17 1.79 23.09
N GLN A 67 -6.48 2.09 23.06
CA GLN A 67 -7.12 2.91 24.09
C GLN A 67 -7.51 2.13 25.35
N ALA A 68 -7.59 0.82 25.28
CA ALA A 68 -7.80 -0.10 26.41
C ALA A 68 -9.02 0.24 27.29
N LEU A 69 -10.08 0.79 26.68
CA LEU A 69 -11.33 0.97 27.41
C LEU A 69 -11.97 -0.40 27.71
N PRO A 70 -12.50 -0.63 28.91
CA PRO A 70 -12.99 -1.96 29.29
C PRO A 70 -14.23 -2.41 28.53
N ASN A 71 -15.07 -1.49 28.05
CA ASN A 71 -16.27 -1.77 27.27
C ASN A 71 -16.88 -0.49 26.66
N ASP A 72 -17.88 -0.66 25.81
CA ASP A 72 -18.68 0.37 25.17
C ASP A 72 -19.47 1.26 26.15
N GLN A 73 -19.91 0.68 27.28
CA GLN A 73 -20.57 1.43 28.36
C GLN A 73 -19.69 2.57 28.90
N VAL A 74 -18.40 2.27 29.16
CA VAL A 74 -17.45 3.27 29.64
C VAL A 74 -17.20 4.34 28.59
N LEU A 75 -17.09 3.96 27.32
CA LEU A 75 -16.95 4.90 26.22
C LEU A 75 -18.17 5.82 26.12
N CYS A 76 -19.38 5.25 26.15
CA CYS A 76 -20.63 6.03 26.14
C CYS A 76 -20.68 7.05 27.28
N VAL A 77 -20.32 6.64 28.51
CA VAL A 77 -20.30 7.57 29.69
C VAL A 77 -19.25 8.67 29.51
N LYS A 78 -18.10 8.37 28.88
CA LYS A 78 -17.10 9.40 28.52
C LYS A 78 -17.65 10.39 27.52
N LEU A 79 -18.28 9.90 26.44
CA LEU A 79 -18.90 10.74 25.42
C LEU A 79 -19.98 11.65 25.99
N LYS A 80 -20.83 11.11 26.88
CA LYS A 80 -21.89 11.89 27.54
C LYS A 80 -21.37 13.08 28.36
N LYS A 81 -20.10 13.04 28.80
CA LYS A 81 -19.41 14.08 29.55
C LYS A 81 -18.51 14.97 28.69
N ALA A 82 -18.39 14.69 27.40
CA ALA A 82 -17.55 15.47 26.50
C ALA A 82 -18.25 16.80 26.14
N ASP A 83 -17.45 17.83 25.88
CA ASP A 83 -17.95 19.17 25.51
C ASP A 83 -18.79 19.17 24.22
N TYR A 84 -18.61 18.16 23.37
CA TYR A 84 -19.33 17.95 22.13
C TYR A 84 -20.50 16.95 22.23
N ALA A 85 -20.93 16.58 23.46
CA ALA A 85 -22.03 15.65 23.66
C ALA A 85 -23.37 16.14 23.05
N ASP A 86 -23.58 17.45 23.04
CA ASP A 86 -24.80 18.03 22.47
C ASP A 86 -24.78 18.00 20.92
N LEU A 87 -23.62 18.17 20.30
CA LEU A 87 -23.49 17.95 18.85
C LEU A 87 -23.81 16.49 18.45
N PHE A 88 -23.38 15.54 19.27
CA PHE A 88 -23.71 14.13 19.03
C PHE A 88 -25.23 13.88 19.08
N LYS A 89 -25.96 14.52 20.04
CA LYS A 89 -27.41 14.44 20.11
C LYS A 89 -28.10 15.16 18.94
N GLU A 90 -27.55 16.29 18.49
CA GLU A 90 -28.06 17.00 17.31
C GLU A 90 -28.05 16.12 16.07
N VAL A 91 -26.94 15.37 15.85
CA VAL A 91 -26.79 14.48 14.68
C VAL A 91 -27.63 13.22 14.83
N TRP A 92 -27.62 12.57 16.02
CA TRP A 92 -28.17 11.25 16.22
C TRP A 92 -29.51 11.22 16.97
N GLY A 93 -30.01 12.37 17.41
CA GLY A 93 -31.25 12.56 18.15
C GLY A 93 -31.04 12.65 19.68
N ASP A 94 -31.96 13.29 20.37
CA ASP A 94 -31.87 13.60 21.82
C ASP A 94 -31.62 12.37 22.72
N ARG A 95 -32.12 11.20 22.31
CA ARG A 95 -31.98 9.95 23.07
C ARG A 95 -30.75 9.13 22.69
N SER A 96 -29.90 9.65 21.82
CA SER A 96 -28.74 8.91 21.28
C SER A 96 -27.66 8.58 22.32
N LEU A 97 -27.64 9.23 23.49
CA LEU A 97 -26.70 8.97 24.58
C LEU A 97 -27.35 8.29 25.80
N ASP A 98 -28.28 7.37 25.57
CA ASP A 98 -28.87 6.54 26.64
C ASP A 98 -27.98 5.32 26.93
N CYS A 99 -26.84 5.58 27.61
CA CYS A 99 -25.85 4.57 27.91
C CYS A 99 -26.38 3.39 28.75
N ALA A 100 -27.48 3.59 29.51
CA ALA A 100 -28.05 2.54 30.32
C ALA A 100 -28.85 1.51 29.50
N LYS A 101 -29.39 1.93 28.40
CA LYS A 101 -30.25 1.08 27.54
C LYS A 101 -29.58 0.57 26.30
N ASP A 102 -28.69 1.37 25.69
CA ASP A 102 -28.16 1.10 24.35
C ASP A 102 -26.71 1.59 24.19
N SER A 103 -25.79 1.10 25.02
CA SER A 103 -24.37 1.47 24.90
C SER A 103 -23.76 0.98 23.57
N ASN A 104 -24.20 -0.19 23.08
CA ASN A 104 -23.75 -0.73 21.80
C ASN A 104 -24.19 0.16 20.64
N GLY A 105 -25.45 0.58 20.58
CA GLY A 105 -25.92 1.49 19.54
C GLY A 105 -25.26 2.88 19.59
N VAL A 106 -24.82 3.33 20.79
CA VAL A 106 -23.95 4.53 20.89
C VAL A 106 -22.59 4.25 20.27
N TYR A 107 -22.00 3.08 20.55
CA TYR A 107 -20.71 2.68 19.99
C TYR A 107 -20.73 2.60 18.46
N GLU A 108 -21.79 2.06 17.88
CA GLU A 108 -21.99 2.07 16.43
C GLU A 108 -22.05 3.49 15.85
N LYS A 109 -22.79 4.41 16.51
CA LYS A 109 -22.90 5.81 16.09
C LYS A 109 -21.54 6.54 16.17
N ILE A 110 -20.71 6.21 17.18
CA ILE A 110 -19.33 6.73 17.27
C ILE A 110 -18.52 6.27 16.04
N GLY A 111 -18.51 4.98 15.72
CA GLY A 111 -17.80 4.47 14.54
C GLY A 111 -18.25 5.16 13.26
N ARG A 112 -19.56 5.30 13.04
CA ARG A 112 -20.12 5.99 11.88
C ARG A 112 -19.77 7.49 11.84
N SER A 113 -19.70 8.16 12.99
CA SER A 113 -19.31 9.56 13.08
C SER A 113 -17.85 9.75 12.69
N VAL A 114 -16.95 8.87 13.17
CA VAL A 114 -15.53 8.90 12.78
C VAL A 114 -15.38 8.60 11.29
N ALA A 115 -16.05 7.57 10.78
CA ALA A 115 -16.01 7.23 9.35
C ALA A 115 -16.54 8.37 8.46
N ALA A 116 -17.56 9.11 8.90
CA ALA A 116 -18.06 10.29 8.20
C ALA A 116 -17.01 11.41 8.14
N TYR A 117 -16.29 11.65 9.24
CA TYR A 117 -15.18 12.60 9.27
C TYR A 117 -14.03 12.16 8.37
N GLU A 118 -13.63 10.90 8.44
CA GLU A 118 -12.57 10.34 7.57
C GLU A 118 -12.93 10.40 6.07
N ARG A 119 -14.22 10.51 5.71
CA ARG A 119 -14.69 10.75 4.33
C ARG A 119 -14.80 12.20 3.94
N SER A 120 -14.67 13.13 4.88
CA SER A 120 -14.84 14.56 4.62
C SER A 120 -13.77 15.12 3.69
N ALA A 121 -14.07 16.29 3.10
CA ALA A 121 -13.11 17.03 2.29
C ALA A 121 -11.95 17.60 3.13
N GLU A 122 -12.12 17.73 4.45
CA GLU A 122 -11.06 18.15 5.37
C GLU A 122 -9.95 17.09 5.44
N VAL A 123 -10.34 15.80 5.48
CA VAL A 123 -9.40 14.66 5.55
C VAL A 123 -8.94 14.23 4.16
N ASN A 124 -9.73 14.47 3.12
CA ASN A 124 -9.42 14.10 1.73
C ASN A 124 -9.56 15.33 0.80
N PRO A 125 -8.66 16.30 0.90
CA PRO A 125 -8.78 17.57 0.18
C PRO A 125 -8.46 17.45 -1.31
N PHE A 126 -7.78 16.41 -1.78
CA PHE A 126 -7.29 16.26 -3.15
C PHE A 126 -6.57 17.53 -3.64
N SER A 127 -5.57 17.97 -2.88
CA SER A 127 -4.83 19.22 -3.07
C SER A 127 -3.35 19.01 -3.35
N SER A 128 -2.99 17.84 -3.85
CA SER A 128 -1.61 17.52 -4.21
C SER A 128 -1.21 18.10 -5.57
N LYS A 129 0.08 18.14 -5.87
CA LYS A 129 0.59 18.49 -7.20
C LYS A 129 0.02 17.58 -8.28
N PHE A 130 -0.15 16.30 -7.95
CA PHE A 130 -0.75 15.32 -8.85
C PHE A 130 -2.22 15.67 -9.17
N ASP A 131 -2.99 16.17 -8.21
CA ASP A 131 -4.39 16.52 -8.44
C ASP A 131 -4.53 17.70 -9.41
N LEU A 132 -3.68 18.72 -9.30
CA LEU A 132 -3.64 19.83 -10.27
C LEU A 132 -3.26 19.34 -11.68
N PHE A 133 -2.29 18.41 -11.76
CA PHE A 133 -1.95 17.77 -13.02
C PHE A 133 -3.13 16.96 -13.58
N TRP A 134 -3.79 16.16 -12.74
CA TRP A 134 -4.94 15.34 -13.11
C TRP A 134 -6.04 16.19 -13.72
N ASP A 135 -6.47 17.25 -13.04
CA ASP A 135 -7.52 18.15 -13.50
C ASP A 135 -7.14 18.82 -14.83
N SER A 136 -5.92 19.33 -14.93
CA SER A 136 -5.42 19.99 -16.14
C SER A 136 -5.37 19.03 -17.34
N ALA A 137 -4.95 17.79 -17.14
CA ALA A 137 -4.87 16.77 -18.17
C ALA A 137 -6.26 16.31 -18.62
N ILE A 138 -7.18 16.05 -17.68
CA ILE A 138 -8.56 15.64 -17.98
C ILE A 138 -9.30 16.76 -18.72
N LEU A 139 -9.14 18.04 -18.29
CA LEU A 139 -9.74 19.19 -18.98
C LEU A 139 -9.23 19.31 -20.44
N ALA A 140 -8.00 18.91 -20.70
CA ALA A 140 -7.42 18.85 -22.03
C ALA A 140 -7.81 17.59 -22.82
N GLY A 141 -8.72 16.75 -22.31
CA GLY A 141 -9.17 15.52 -22.95
C GLY A 141 -8.14 14.37 -22.93
N LYS A 142 -7.18 14.39 -21.99
CA LYS A 142 -6.20 13.32 -21.82
C LYS A 142 -6.75 12.24 -20.91
N ASP A 143 -6.41 11.00 -21.22
CA ASP A 143 -6.68 9.85 -20.37
C ASP A 143 -5.41 9.49 -19.59
N VAL A 144 -5.30 9.98 -18.36
CA VAL A 144 -4.13 9.77 -17.50
C VAL A 144 -3.97 8.30 -17.12
N THR A 145 -5.06 7.53 -17.07
CA THR A 145 -5.02 6.09 -16.71
C THR A 145 -4.24 5.27 -17.72
N LYS A 146 -4.05 5.79 -18.93
CA LYS A 146 -3.32 5.13 -20.04
C LYS A 146 -1.90 5.64 -20.26
N ILE A 147 -1.39 6.52 -19.38
CA ILE A 147 -0.03 7.03 -19.53
C ILE A 147 0.98 5.89 -19.51
N LYS A 148 1.94 5.93 -20.44
CA LYS A 148 2.97 4.89 -20.58
C LYS A 148 4.22 5.40 -21.27
N PHE A 149 5.28 4.62 -21.22
CA PHE A 149 6.38 4.76 -22.16
C PHE A 149 5.92 4.41 -23.58
N ALA A 150 6.60 4.91 -24.59
CA ALA A 150 6.35 4.47 -25.97
C ALA A 150 6.59 2.96 -26.09
N MET A 151 5.73 2.25 -26.80
CA MET A 151 5.94 0.85 -27.13
C MET A 151 7.32 0.68 -27.74
N GLY A 152 8.11 -0.19 -27.15
CA GLY A 152 9.50 -0.42 -27.25
C GLY A 152 10.08 -0.50 -28.62
N GLY A 153 11.25 0.06 -28.74
CA GLY A 153 12.32 -0.72 -29.33
C GLY A 153 12.88 -1.56 -28.15
N GLY A 154 12.64 -2.86 -28.17
CA GLY A 154 13.38 -3.77 -27.33
C GLY A 154 14.86 -3.50 -27.60
N GLY A 155 15.61 -3.13 -26.56
CA GLY A 155 17.05 -3.03 -26.63
C GLY A 155 17.69 -4.41 -26.81
N GLY A 156 17.49 -5.01 -27.99
CA GLY A 156 18.34 -6.05 -28.47
C GLY A 156 19.66 -5.42 -28.84
N MET A 157 20.71 -5.65 -28.04
CA MET A 157 22.08 -5.54 -28.48
C MET A 157 22.32 -6.57 -29.58
N GLY A 158 21.98 -6.20 -30.82
CA GLY A 158 22.23 -6.95 -32.05
C GLY A 158 23.22 -6.19 -32.91
N GLY A 159 24.37 -6.79 -33.13
CA GLY A 159 25.57 -6.27 -33.76
C GLY A 159 25.38 -5.56 -35.08
N GLY A 160 26.35 -4.70 -35.37
CA GLY A 160 26.47 -3.83 -36.50
C GLY A 160 26.36 -4.49 -37.83
N GLY A 161 25.65 -3.81 -38.74
CA GLY A 161 25.65 -3.91 -40.15
C GLY A 161 25.54 -2.54 -40.76
N MET A 162 26.67 -1.91 -41.08
CA MET A 162 26.71 -0.71 -41.90
C MET A 162 26.36 -1.10 -43.35
N GLY A 163 25.16 -0.69 -43.81
CA GLY A 163 24.81 -0.67 -45.24
C GLY A 163 24.53 0.78 -45.65
N PRO A 164 25.15 1.33 -46.66
CA PRO A 164 24.92 2.67 -47.14
C PRO A 164 23.76 2.71 -48.13
N GLY A 165 22.79 3.56 -47.87
CA GLY A 165 21.87 4.04 -48.90
C GLY A 165 20.40 3.79 -48.63
N GLY A 166 19.65 4.86 -48.38
CA GLY A 166 18.21 4.84 -48.39
C GLY A 166 17.63 5.98 -47.60
N GLY A 167 17.64 7.20 -48.14
CA GLY A 167 16.87 8.34 -47.66
C GLY A 167 15.39 8.07 -47.78
N GLY A 168 14.76 7.52 -46.76
CA GLY A 168 13.33 7.46 -46.60
C GLY A 168 12.89 8.53 -45.62
N MET A 169 12.24 9.58 -46.16
CA MET A 169 11.44 10.47 -45.31
C MET A 169 10.34 9.62 -44.70
N GLY A 170 10.61 9.15 -43.49
CA GLY A 170 9.70 8.29 -42.74
C GLY A 170 8.47 9.06 -42.38
N GLY A 171 7.35 8.53 -42.83
CA GLY A 171 6.03 8.97 -42.48
C GLY A 171 5.85 9.24 -41.03
N GLY A 172 5.03 10.25 -40.70
CA GLY A 172 4.53 10.54 -39.37
C GLY A 172 3.83 9.34 -38.77
N GLY A 173 4.59 8.48 -38.10
CA GLY A 173 4.04 7.40 -37.31
C GLY A 173 3.08 8.03 -36.31
N ASN A 174 1.86 7.58 -36.34
CA ASN A 174 0.80 7.96 -35.43
C ASN A 174 1.36 7.88 -34.00
N MET A 175 1.79 9.03 -33.43
CA MET A 175 2.40 9.01 -32.08
C MET A 175 1.31 8.59 -31.12
N ASP A 176 1.53 7.48 -30.42
CA ASP A 176 0.63 6.97 -29.39
C ASP A 176 0.23 8.14 -28.47
N PRO A 177 -1.09 8.49 -28.38
CA PRO A 177 -1.53 9.63 -27.60
C PRO A 177 -1.23 9.48 -26.09
N ASN A 178 -0.98 8.27 -25.64
CA ASN A 178 -0.74 7.93 -24.23
C ASN A 178 0.75 7.97 -23.85
N ARG A 179 1.66 8.33 -24.75
CA ARG A 179 3.08 8.53 -24.40
C ARG A 179 3.20 9.66 -23.37
N TRP A 180 4.03 9.46 -22.34
CA TRP A 180 4.22 10.40 -21.26
C TRP A 180 4.58 11.84 -21.75
N GLN A 181 5.30 11.99 -22.88
CA GLN A 181 5.61 13.30 -23.46
C GLN A 181 4.37 14.11 -23.85
N ASN A 182 3.25 13.44 -24.16
CA ASN A 182 2.00 14.08 -24.51
C ASN A 182 1.26 14.67 -23.30
N PHE A 183 1.79 14.44 -22.10
CA PHE A 183 1.30 14.98 -20.83
C PHE A 183 2.17 16.12 -20.28
N ARG A 184 3.15 16.59 -21.05
CA ARG A 184 3.93 17.78 -20.72
C ARG A 184 3.05 19.02 -20.71
N GLY A 185 3.35 19.95 -19.79
CA GLY A 185 2.65 21.24 -19.70
C GLY A 185 1.39 21.23 -18.84
N PHE A 186 1.07 20.09 -18.19
CA PHE A 186 -0.06 19.99 -17.27
C PHE A 186 0.34 20.04 -15.78
N GLY A 187 1.59 20.42 -15.46
CA GLY A 187 2.02 20.68 -14.07
C GLY A 187 3.08 19.71 -13.53
N LEU A 188 3.25 18.52 -14.13
CA LEU A 188 4.33 17.60 -13.76
C LEU A 188 5.59 17.83 -14.59
N THR A 189 6.75 17.63 -13.97
CA THR A 189 8.05 17.60 -14.64
C THR A 189 8.24 16.33 -15.47
N ASP A 190 9.25 16.30 -16.34
CA ASP A 190 9.58 15.11 -17.12
C ASP A 190 9.91 13.89 -16.26
N ALA A 191 10.62 14.08 -15.13
CA ALA A 191 10.94 13.00 -14.20
C ALA A 191 9.69 12.42 -13.54
N GLU A 192 8.78 13.28 -13.08
CA GLU A 192 7.50 12.88 -12.48
C GLU A 192 6.59 12.16 -13.49
N LEU A 193 6.53 12.64 -14.74
CA LEU A 193 5.77 11.99 -15.81
C LEU A 193 6.35 10.63 -16.22
N GLN A 194 7.68 10.51 -16.26
CA GLN A 194 8.34 9.23 -16.48
C GLN A 194 8.10 8.28 -15.30
N GLY A 195 8.11 8.80 -14.09
CA GLY A 195 7.78 8.05 -12.89
C GLY A 195 6.36 7.49 -12.92
N LEU A 196 5.37 8.32 -13.25
CA LEU A 196 3.98 7.90 -13.42
C LEU A 196 3.84 6.86 -14.55
N ALA A 197 4.54 7.06 -15.68
CA ALA A 197 4.53 6.11 -16.77
C ALA A 197 5.17 4.77 -16.40
N ALA A 198 6.30 4.76 -15.67
CA ALA A 198 6.94 3.54 -15.17
C ALA A 198 6.07 2.81 -14.12
N PHE A 199 5.41 3.57 -13.26
CA PHE A 199 4.46 3.08 -12.28
C PHE A 199 3.29 2.33 -12.92
N ASN A 200 2.79 2.82 -14.06
CA ASN A 200 1.64 2.27 -14.78
C ASN A 200 2.00 1.21 -15.84
N ASP A 201 3.26 1.10 -16.25
CA ASP A 201 3.66 0.22 -17.35
C ASP A 201 3.86 -1.23 -16.85
N PRO A 202 3.05 -2.21 -17.33
CA PRO A 202 3.15 -3.61 -16.91
C PRO A 202 4.50 -4.28 -17.28
N ASN A 203 5.28 -3.69 -18.19
CA ASN A 203 6.61 -4.19 -18.56
C ASN A 203 7.75 -3.49 -17.82
N ARG A 204 7.43 -2.60 -16.88
CA ARG A 204 8.38 -1.86 -16.02
C ARG A 204 8.07 -2.14 -14.56
N ALA A 205 7.85 -1.11 -13.76
CA ALA A 205 7.59 -1.29 -12.33
C ALA A 205 6.21 -1.91 -12.03
N ASN A 206 5.20 -1.66 -12.88
CA ASN A 206 3.85 -2.24 -12.76
C ASN A 206 3.18 -2.01 -11.39
N CYS A 207 3.47 -0.90 -10.73
CA CYS A 207 2.91 -0.61 -9.41
C CYS A 207 1.38 -0.43 -9.46
N ALA A 208 0.86 0.02 -10.62
CA ALA A 208 -0.57 0.24 -10.82
C ALA A 208 -1.40 -1.04 -10.84
N SER A 209 -0.80 -2.24 -10.93
CA SER A 209 -1.52 -3.50 -10.78
C SER A 209 -2.17 -3.64 -9.40
N CYS A 210 -1.49 -3.19 -8.36
CA CYS A 210 -1.98 -3.16 -6.98
C CYS A 210 -2.44 -1.75 -6.57
N HIS A 211 -1.66 -0.72 -6.95
CA HIS A 211 -1.95 0.68 -6.64
C HIS A 211 -2.64 1.38 -7.82
N SER A 212 -3.88 0.96 -8.12
CA SER A 212 -4.67 1.43 -9.27
C SER A 212 -4.69 2.95 -9.42
N ILE A 213 -4.51 3.42 -10.67
CA ILE A 213 -4.66 4.83 -11.06
C ILE A 213 -6.08 5.13 -11.59
N GLU A 214 -7.01 4.18 -11.53
CA GLU A 214 -8.41 4.45 -11.84
C GLU A 214 -9.02 5.37 -10.78
N PRO A 215 -9.88 6.33 -11.18
CA PRO A 215 -10.49 7.25 -10.24
C PRO A 215 -11.48 6.56 -9.33
N GLY A 216 -11.44 6.89 -8.03
CA GLY A 216 -12.44 6.50 -7.05
C GLY A 216 -13.72 7.37 -7.11
N SER A 217 -14.56 7.25 -6.09
CA SER A 217 -15.87 7.94 -6.05
C SER A 217 -15.79 9.48 -6.09
N ALA A 218 -14.64 10.05 -5.72
CA ALA A 218 -14.39 11.49 -5.78
C ALA A 218 -13.88 11.98 -7.14
N GLY A 219 -13.67 11.10 -8.11
CA GLY A 219 -13.13 11.44 -9.43
C GLY A 219 -11.61 11.48 -9.51
N TYR A 220 -10.90 11.14 -8.43
CA TYR A 220 -9.45 11.09 -8.35
C TYR A 220 -8.95 9.69 -7.98
N PRO A 221 -7.77 9.26 -8.45
CA PRO A 221 -7.18 8.00 -8.04
C PRO A 221 -6.84 7.99 -6.55
N LEU A 222 -7.12 6.87 -5.90
CA LEU A 222 -6.69 6.61 -4.52
C LEU A 222 -5.38 5.84 -4.43
N PHE A 223 -4.87 5.36 -5.56
CA PHE A 223 -3.67 4.53 -5.64
C PHE A 223 -3.75 3.29 -4.74
N THR A 224 -4.87 2.60 -4.82
CA THR A 224 -5.14 1.29 -4.21
C THR A 224 -6.21 0.57 -5.00
N SER A 225 -6.08 -0.75 -5.11
CA SER A 225 -7.11 -1.65 -5.64
C SER A 225 -8.04 -2.19 -4.54
N PHE A 226 -7.71 -1.93 -3.27
CA PHE A 226 -8.32 -2.52 -2.06
C PHE A 226 -8.16 -4.05 -1.96
N THR A 227 -7.29 -4.65 -2.77
CA THR A 227 -6.93 -6.08 -2.76
C THR A 227 -5.88 -6.39 -1.70
N TYR A 228 -5.40 -7.63 -1.69
CA TYR A 228 -4.41 -8.11 -0.72
C TYR A 228 -3.30 -8.86 -1.45
N ASP A 229 -2.05 -8.47 -1.13
CA ASP A 229 -0.86 -9.05 -1.74
C ASP A 229 0.20 -9.40 -0.69
N ASN A 230 0.93 -10.49 -0.94
CA ASN A 230 2.14 -10.81 -0.21
C ASN A 230 3.35 -10.36 -1.04
N VAL A 231 3.84 -9.17 -0.77
CA VAL A 231 5.03 -8.61 -1.42
C VAL A 231 6.35 -9.16 -0.83
N GLY A 232 6.28 -10.13 0.09
CA GLY A 232 7.44 -10.68 0.77
C GLY A 232 8.09 -9.71 1.74
N MET A 233 7.28 -8.93 2.46
CA MET A 233 7.78 -7.98 3.47
C MET A 233 8.57 -8.73 4.54
N PRO A 234 9.80 -8.32 4.86
CA PRO A 234 10.58 -8.94 5.92
C PRO A 234 10.02 -8.59 7.30
N LYS A 235 10.33 -9.44 8.28
CA LYS A 235 10.08 -9.17 9.69
C LYS A 235 10.84 -7.92 10.12
N ASN A 236 10.19 -7.06 10.91
CA ASN A 236 10.83 -5.87 11.46
C ASN A 236 11.44 -6.19 12.83
N PRO A 237 12.76 -6.40 12.95
CA PRO A 237 13.38 -6.77 14.22
C PRO A 237 13.26 -5.69 15.29
N ASP A 238 13.09 -4.42 14.88
CA ASP A 238 12.93 -3.27 15.78
C ASP A 238 11.50 -3.11 16.30
N ASN A 239 10.56 -3.98 15.89
CA ASN A 239 9.19 -3.87 16.35
C ASN A 239 9.10 -4.32 17.81
N PRO A 240 8.80 -3.41 18.75
CA PRO A 240 8.77 -3.73 20.17
C PRO A 240 7.65 -4.71 20.58
N PHE A 241 6.73 -5.04 19.68
CA PHE A 241 5.72 -6.07 19.89
C PHE A 241 6.35 -7.43 20.21
N TYR A 242 7.48 -7.78 19.58
CA TYR A 242 8.15 -9.07 19.79
C TYR A 242 8.70 -9.25 21.21
N SER A 243 9.04 -8.16 21.89
CA SER A 243 9.55 -8.19 23.28
C SER A 243 8.46 -7.97 24.35
N MET A 244 7.17 -7.95 23.95
CA MET A 244 6.08 -7.80 24.90
C MET A 244 5.93 -9.05 25.79
N ALA A 245 5.32 -8.83 26.96
CA ALA A 245 5.02 -9.94 27.86
C ALA A 245 4.13 -11.00 27.18
N GLU A 246 4.33 -12.27 27.55
CA GLU A 246 3.60 -13.44 27.01
C GLU A 246 2.07 -13.27 27.03
N ALA A 247 1.54 -12.56 28.02
CA ALA A 247 0.11 -12.27 28.10
C ALA A 247 -0.44 -11.46 26.88
N TRP A 248 0.44 -10.74 26.16
CA TRP A 248 0.09 -9.91 25.02
C TRP A 248 0.66 -10.45 23.68
N ASN A 249 1.78 -11.11 23.76
CA ASN A 249 2.41 -11.78 22.64
C ASN A 249 2.93 -13.16 23.10
N PRO A 250 2.07 -14.19 23.08
CA PRO A 250 2.45 -15.55 23.53
C PRO A 250 3.55 -16.18 22.66
N ASP A 251 3.69 -15.77 21.41
CA ASP A 251 4.69 -16.29 20.50
C ASP A 251 6.05 -15.55 20.60
N GLY A 252 6.07 -14.40 21.31
CA GLY A 252 7.26 -13.59 21.49
C GLY A 252 7.95 -13.25 20.18
N GLU A 253 9.25 -13.54 20.11
CA GLU A 253 10.07 -13.33 18.90
C GLU A 253 9.69 -14.26 17.74
N ASN A 254 9.00 -15.37 18.01
CA ASN A 254 8.54 -16.31 16.98
C ASN A 254 7.23 -15.91 16.32
N TYR A 255 6.59 -14.83 16.79
CA TYR A 255 5.36 -14.33 16.18
C TYR A 255 5.55 -14.08 14.69
N VAL A 256 4.60 -14.58 13.87
CA VAL A 256 4.51 -14.36 12.42
C VAL A 256 3.18 -13.70 12.10
N ASP A 257 3.21 -12.65 11.31
CA ASP A 257 1.99 -11.99 10.85
C ASP A 257 1.49 -12.58 9.54
N TYR A 258 0.46 -13.41 9.63
CA TYR A 258 -0.14 -14.07 8.47
C TYR A 258 -1.18 -13.21 7.70
N GLY A 259 -1.33 -11.93 8.04
CA GLY A 259 -2.19 -11.01 7.30
C GLY A 259 -3.63 -11.46 7.15
N LEU A 260 -4.17 -11.36 5.93
CA LEU A 260 -5.54 -11.77 5.60
C LEU A 260 -5.78 -13.25 5.90
N GLY A 261 -4.86 -14.14 5.52
CA GLY A 261 -4.99 -15.57 5.79
C GLY A 261 -5.11 -15.87 7.28
N GLY A 262 -4.34 -15.19 8.12
CA GLY A 262 -4.44 -15.31 9.58
C GLY A 262 -5.79 -14.83 10.12
N PHE A 263 -6.35 -13.77 9.56
CA PHE A 263 -7.70 -13.33 9.90
C PHE A 263 -8.76 -14.36 9.47
N LEU A 264 -8.73 -14.80 8.21
CA LEU A 264 -9.69 -15.79 7.69
C LEU A 264 -9.66 -17.09 8.50
N GLN A 265 -8.46 -17.58 8.85
CA GLN A 265 -8.30 -18.73 9.72
C GLN A 265 -8.97 -18.51 11.08
N SER A 266 -8.70 -17.38 11.74
CA SER A 266 -9.30 -17.05 13.04
C SER A 266 -10.80 -16.83 12.99
N ALA A 267 -11.33 -16.44 11.83
CA ALA A 267 -12.75 -16.27 11.56
C ALA A 267 -13.46 -17.60 11.20
N GLY A 268 -12.73 -18.72 11.16
CA GLY A 268 -13.29 -20.07 10.94
C GLY A 268 -13.47 -20.45 9.46
N TYR A 269 -12.82 -19.76 8.54
CA TYR A 269 -12.82 -20.18 7.13
C TYR A 269 -12.02 -21.48 6.97
N PRO A 270 -12.41 -22.35 6.01
CA PRO A 270 -11.73 -23.61 5.76
C PRO A 270 -10.34 -23.42 5.14
N GLU A 271 -9.48 -24.46 5.22
CA GLU A 271 -8.08 -24.38 4.80
C GLU A 271 -7.89 -23.95 3.35
N GLU A 272 -8.72 -24.45 2.45
CA GLU A 272 -8.70 -24.12 1.03
C GLU A 272 -8.98 -22.63 0.75
N VAL A 273 -9.56 -21.89 1.71
CA VAL A 273 -9.84 -20.46 1.61
C VAL A 273 -8.73 -19.64 2.23
N TYR A 274 -8.23 -19.99 3.43
CA TYR A 274 -7.26 -19.15 4.11
C TYR A 274 -5.79 -19.42 3.74
N LEU A 275 -5.44 -20.65 3.34
CA LEU A 275 -4.05 -21.00 3.00
C LEU A 275 -3.50 -20.19 1.81
N PRO A 276 -4.25 -19.94 0.73
CA PRO A 276 -3.79 -19.08 -0.36
C PRO A 276 -3.62 -17.60 0.03
N GLU A 277 -4.15 -17.20 1.19
CA GLU A 277 -4.15 -15.82 1.66
C GLU A 277 -3.11 -15.54 2.76
N LEU A 278 -2.34 -16.55 3.18
CA LEU A 278 -1.29 -16.38 4.18
C LEU A 278 -0.22 -15.39 3.70
N GLY A 279 0.11 -14.42 4.55
CA GLY A 279 1.11 -13.40 4.28
C GLY A 279 0.62 -12.24 3.40
N LYS A 280 -0.63 -12.26 2.94
CA LYS A 280 -1.22 -11.17 2.15
C LYS A 280 -1.73 -10.04 3.05
N PHE A 281 -1.41 -8.81 2.68
CA PHE A 281 -1.82 -7.60 3.36
C PHE A 281 -2.55 -6.67 2.41
N LYS A 282 -3.54 -5.94 2.95
CA LYS A 282 -4.31 -4.96 2.19
C LYS A 282 -3.39 -3.93 1.52
N VAL A 283 -3.59 -3.71 0.23
CA VAL A 283 -2.91 -2.67 -0.53
C VAL A 283 -3.34 -1.29 -0.01
N PRO A 284 -2.42 -0.50 0.58
CA PRO A 284 -2.77 0.82 1.10
C PRO A 284 -2.88 1.85 -0.02
N SER A 285 -3.65 2.92 0.23
CA SER A 285 -3.56 4.13 -0.59
C SER A 285 -2.15 4.71 -0.54
N LEU A 286 -1.65 5.22 -1.68
CA LEU A 286 -0.39 5.97 -1.73
C LEU A 286 -0.58 7.48 -1.60
N ARG A 287 -1.81 7.96 -1.42
CA ARG A 287 -2.06 9.36 -1.08
C ARG A 287 -1.30 9.73 0.18
N ASN A 288 -0.66 10.88 0.16
CA ASN A 288 0.16 11.35 1.28
C ASN A 288 1.30 10.41 1.68
N VAL A 289 1.76 9.55 0.75
CA VAL A 289 2.79 8.55 1.04
C VAL A 289 4.10 9.16 1.53
N ASP A 290 4.46 10.37 1.06
CA ASP A 290 5.64 11.12 1.52
C ASP A 290 5.30 12.30 2.46
N LEU A 291 4.01 12.58 2.71
CA LEU A 291 3.63 13.69 3.58
C LEU A 291 4.15 13.47 5.01
N ARG A 292 4.88 14.45 5.54
CA ARG A 292 5.51 14.44 6.86
C ARG A 292 5.09 15.66 7.66
N THR A 293 5.03 15.53 8.97
CA THR A 293 4.73 16.66 9.89
C THR A 293 5.90 17.61 10.04
N SER A 294 7.13 17.13 9.82
CA SER A 294 8.36 17.90 9.75
C SER A 294 9.41 17.13 8.92
N GLU A 295 10.49 17.80 8.53
CA GLU A 295 11.59 17.16 7.76
C GLU A 295 12.30 16.06 8.56
N GLU A 296 12.36 16.20 9.89
CA GLU A 296 12.99 15.22 10.78
C GLU A 296 12.10 14.03 11.10
N PHE A 297 10.80 14.09 10.72
CA PHE A 297 9.88 13.00 10.99
C PHE A 297 10.22 11.76 10.16
N VAL A 298 10.63 10.68 10.84
CA VAL A 298 10.90 9.39 10.21
C VAL A 298 9.58 8.67 9.96
N LYS A 299 9.17 8.61 8.71
CA LYS A 299 7.97 7.88 8.29
C LYS A 299 8.31 6.40 8.13
N ALA A 300 7.44 5.54 8.63
CA ALA A 300 7.60 4.09 8.51
C ALA A 300 6.75 3.52 7.37
N TYR A 301 7.31 2.60 6.60
CA TYR A 301 6.68 1.95 5.46
C TYR A 301 6.59 0.43 5.67
N GLY A 302 5.69 -0.21 4.91
CA GLY A 302 5.27 -1.58 5.16
C GLY A 302 4.23 -1.67 6.29
N HIS A 303 3.50 -2.77 6.39
CA HIS A 303 2.49 -2.98 7.43
C HIS A 303 3.10 -3.04 8.84
N ASN A 304 4.32 -3.53 8.96
CA ASN A 304 5.09 -3.67 10.20
C ASN A 304 6.11 -2.55 10.45
N GLY A 305 6.23 -1.58 9.52
CA GLY A 305 7.11 -0.43 9.64
C GLY A 305 8.60 -0.73 9.46
N THR A 306 8.96 -1.76 8.72
CA THR A 306 10.35 -2.18 8.47
C THR A 306 11.17 -1.07 7.82
N PHE A 307 10.68 -0.46 6.76
CA PHE A 307 11.41 0.58 6.03
C PHE A 307 11.17 1.97 6.63
N LYS A 308 12.20 2.80 6.64
CA LYS A 308 12.18 4.14 7.27
C LYS A 308 12.26 5.28 6.26
N SER A 309 12.45 4.97 4.98
CA SER A 309 12.40 5.93 3.89
C SER A 309 11.56 5.40 2.72
N LEU A 310 11.07 6.32 1.88
CA LEU A 310 10.35 5.95 0.66
C LEU A 310 11.32 5.34 -0.37
N GLU A 311 12.56 5.80 -0.34
CA GLU A 311 13.66 5.29 -1.13
C GLU A 311 13.91 3.81 -0.86
N ASP A 312 13.99 3.40 0.42
CA ASP A 312 14.27 2.02 0.84
C ASP A 312 13.16 1.06 0.38
N ILE A 313 11.89 1.44 0.53
CA ILE A 313 10.79 0.56 0.10
C ILE A 313 10.70 0.45 -1.43
N ILE A 314 11.00 1.52 -2.19
CA ILE A 314 11.07 1.46 -3.66
C ILE A 314 12.22 0.55 -4.09
N LEU A 315 13.38 0.67 -3.46
CA LEU A 315 14.52 -0.21 -3.69
C LEU A 315 14.16 -1.67 -3.40
N PHE A 316 13.52 -1.94 -2.26
CA PHE A 316 13.03 -3.27 -1.91
C PHE A 316 12.12 -3.86 -3.01
N TYR A 317 11.15 -3.09 -3.54
CA TYR A 317 10.30 -3.56 -4.62
C TYR A 317 11.09 -3.87 -5.89
N ALA A 318 12.01 -3.00 -6.30
CA ALA A 318 12.84 -3.19 -7.49
C ALA A 318 13.69 -4.47 -7.40
N TRP A 319 14.25 -4.77 -6.23
CA TRP A 319 15.08 -5.94 -5.99
C TRP A 319 14.27 -7.23 -5.83
N ARG A 320 13.08 -7.14 -5.21
CA ARG A 320 12.19 -8.30 -5.09
C ARG A 320 11.80 -8.84 -6.47
N GLY A 321 11.65 -7.98 -7.48
CA GLY A 321 11.41 -8.37 -8.87
C GLY A 321 12.55 -9.19 -9.48
N LEU A 322 13.81 -8.93 -9.12
CA LEU A 322 14.96 -9.71 -9.59
C LEU A 322 14.96 -11.15 -9.07
N THR A 323 14.67 -11.32 -7.77
CA THR A 323 14.67 -12.65 -7.15
C THR A 323 13.56 -13.58 -7.67
N MET A 324 12.52 -13.02 -8.31
CA MET A 324 11.37 -13.78 -8.79
C MET A 324 11.41 -14.12 -10.29
N ASN A 325 12.01 -13.25 -11.14
CA ASN A 325 11.81 -13.32 -12.60
C ASN A 325 13.01 -13.86 -13.40
N ASP A 326 14.20 -13.96 -12.85
CA ASP A 326 15.43 -14.08 -13.67
C ASP A 326 15.81 -15.46 -14.13
N GLY A 327 14.96 -16.44 -14.22
CA GLY A 327 15.38 -17.72 -14.81
C GLY A 327 16.68 -18.34 -14.22
N LEU A 328 17.34 -17.60 -13.33
CA LEU A 328 18.55 -17.99 -12.57
C LEU A 328 18.22 -18.98 -11.44
N GLY A 329 16.99 -19.50 -11.42
CA GLY A 329 16.59 -20.58 -10.52
C GLY A 329 16.36 -20.15 -9.07
N MET A 330 16.27 -18.86 -8.79
CA MET A 330 16.05 -18.35 -7.42
C MET A 330 14.55 -18.19 -7.08
N GLY A 331 13.65 -18.47 -8.03
CA GLY A 331 12.22 -18.50 -7.80
C GLY A 331 11.86 -19.66 -6.88
N GLY A 332 11.43 -19.35 -5.66
CA GLY A 332 10.90 -20.34 -4.70
C GLY A 332 11.92 -21.14 -3.89
N ARG A 333 13.19 -20.79 -3.95
CA ARG A 333 14.17 -21.29 -2.99
C ARG A 333 14.59 -20.13 -2.10
N GLY A 334 14.22 -20.18 -0.84
CA GLY A 334 14.80 -19.35 0.19
C GLY A 334 16.34 -19.36 0.09
N MET A 335 17.05 -18.60 0.89
CA MET A 335 18.52 -18.41 0.92
C MET A 335 19.41 -19.63 0.59
N ASP A 336 18.87 -20.81 0.34
CA ASP A 336 19.54 -22.03 -0.10
C ASP A 336 20.26 -21.86 -1.46
N GLY A 337 19.84 -20.91 -2.30
CA GLY A 337 20.54 -20.56 -3.55
C GLY A 337 21.86 -19.83 -3.34
N CYS A 338 22.02 -19.17 -2.20
CA CYS A 338 23.23 -18.43 -1.80
C CYS A 338 24.32 -19.35 -1.20
N ALA A 339 23.98 -20.57 -0.78
CA ALA A 339 24.91 -21.54 -0.17
C ALA A 339 25.64 -22.44 -1.18
N GLY A 340 25.26 -22.38 -2.47
CA GLY A 340 25.81 -23.24 -3.52
C GLY A 340 26.78 -22.49 -4.45
N GLY A 341 28.05 -22.37 -4.09
CA GLY A 341 29.13 -21.94 -4.96
C GLY A 341 29.27 -22.84 -6.21
N GLY A 342 28.49 -22.57 -7.24
CA GLY A 342 28.59 -23.20 -8.57
C GLY A 342 29.17 -22.21 -9.55
N MET A 343 30.48 -22.28 -9.80
CA MET A 343 31.17 -21.58 -10.87
C MET A 343 30.64 -22.04 -12.23
N GLY A 344 30.13 -21.13 -13.04
CA GLY A 344 29.80 -21.40 -14.42
C GLY A 344 29.42 -20.16 -15.20
N GLY A 345 30.38 -19.51 -15.90
CA GLY A 345 30.10 -18.61 -17.01
C GLY A 345 30.56 -17.17 -16.80
N GLY A 346 31.72 -16.84 -17.38
CA GLY A 346 32.40 -15.55 -17.26
C GLY A 346 31.64 -14.34 -17.79
N GLY A 347 31.50 -13.37 -16.92
CA GLY A 347 31.19 -11.97 -17.20
C GLY A 347 31.67 -11.14 -16.02
N MET A 348 32.56 -10.17 -16.25
CA MET A 348 33.02 -9.29 -15.20
C MET A 348 31.84 -8.44 -14.67
N GLY A 349 31.34 -8.73 -13.52
CA GLY A 349 30.23 -7.99 -12.87
C GLY A 349 29.36 -8.84 -11.96
N ASP A 350 29.19 -10.11 -12.24
CA ASP A 350 28.18 -10.95 -11.58
C ASP A 350 28.51 -11.33 -10.13
N GLY A 351 29.79 -11.42 -9.75
CA GLY A 351 30.18 -11.87 -8.41
C GLY A 351 29.82 -10.91 -7.28
N ALA A 352 30.13 -9.63 -7.46
CA ALA A 352 29.83 -8.61 -6.45
C ALA A 352 28.30 -8.37 -6.33
N PHE A 353 27.59 -8.52 -7.43
CA PHE A 353 26.15 -8.41 -7.47
C PHE A 353 25.46 -9.57 -6.75
N HIS A 354 25.95 -10.80 -6.99
CA HIS A 354 25.46 -12.01 -6.31
C HIS A 354 25.75 -11.97 -4.81
N GLU A 355 26.95 -11.51 -4.41
CA GLU A 355 27.34 -11.38 -3.02
C GLU A 355 26.46 -10.34 -2.28
N MET A 356 26.14 -9.22 -2.93
CA MET A 356 25.22 -8.23 -2.41
C MET A 356 23.77 -8.75 -2.33
N MET A 357 23.32 -9.56 -3.30
CA MET A 357 21.97 -10.19 -3.31
C MET A 357 21.78 -11.23 -2.22
N CYS A 358 22.87 -11.82 -1.74
CA CYS A 358 22.87 -12.82 -0.66
C CYS A 358 23.16 -12.21 0.71
N ASP A 359 23.28 -10.88 0.81
CA ASP A 359 23.44 -10.18 2.08
C ASP A 359 22.09 -10.13 2.83
N PRO A 360 21.92 -10.88 3.94
CA PRO A 360 20.67 -10.91 4.69
C PRO A 360 20.34 -9.57 5.37
N ASP A 361 21.33 -8.70 5.55
CA ASP A 361 21.13 -7.38 6.14
C ASP A 361 20.55 -6.40 5.11
N LEU A 362 20.89 -6.58 3.81
CA LEU A 362 20.33 -5.78 2.72
C LEU A 362 19.01 -6.35 2.18
N PHE A 363 18.89 -7.69 2.13
CA PHE A 363 17.71 -8.41 1.61
C PHE A 363 17.25 -9.49 2.60
N PRO A 364 16.65 -9.10 3.72
CA PRO A 364 16.14 -10.06 4.68
C PRO A 364 15.03 -10.92 4.06
N ALA A 365 14.96 -12.18 4.49
CA ALA A 365 13.94 -13.11 4.04
C ALA A 365 12.52 -12.58 4.30
N PRO A 366 11.55 -12.93 3.45
CA PRO A 366 10.14 -12.66 3.72
C PRO A 366 9.73 -13.23 5.10
N GLU A 367 8.89 -12.50 5.83
CA GLU A 367 8.28 -13.05 7.06
C GLU A 367 7.39 -14.26 6.74
N VAL A 368 6.67 -14.21 5.62
CA VAL A 368 5.91 -15.32 5.04
C VAL A 368 6.37 -15.49 3.59
N ASP A 369 6.97 -16.62 3.26
CA ASP A 369 7.52 -16.94 1.95
C ASP A 369 6.53 -17.63 0.99
N GLN A 370 5.32 -17.92 1.47
CA GLN A 370 4.23 -18.53 0.70
C GLN A 370 3.42 -17.45 0.00
N ASN A 371 2.82 -17.81 -1.14
CA ASN A 371 1.89 -16.95 -1.88
C ASN A 371 2.46 -15.57 -2.27
N LEU A 372 3.76 -15.52 -2.57
CA LEU A 372 4.42 -14.28 -2.96
C LEU A 372 3.85 -13.74 -4.29
N ALA A 373 3.47 -12.47 -4.30
CA ALA A 373 3.01 -11.79 -5.50
C ALA A 373 4.15 -11.64 -6.52
N PRO A 374 3.90 -11.86 -7.82
CA PRO A 374 4.90 -11.62 -8.86
C PRO A 374 5.22 -10.11 -8.94
N MET A 375 6.51 -9.79 -8.99
CA MET A 375 6.97 -8.41 -9.07
C MET A 375 7.95 -8.24 -10.24
N ASN A 376 7.92 -7.06 -10.85
CA ASN A 376 8.84 -6.72 -11.93
C ASN A 376 10.11 -6.08 -11.35
N HIS A 377 11.26 -6.43 -11.93
CA HIS A 377 12.47 -5.64 -11.73
C HIS A 377 12.41 -4.34 -12.54
N PHE A 378 12.87 -3.25 -11.95
CA PHE A 378 13.02 -1.96 -12.63
C PHE A 378 14.32 -1.27 -12.21
N ASN A 379 14.93 -0.55 -13.14
CA ASN A 379 16.27 0.02 -12.98
C ASN A 379 16.27 1.27 -12.09
N MET A 380 17.47 1.74 -11.72
CA MET A 380 17.67 2.89 -10.84
C MET A 380 17.05 4.19 -11.40
N MET A 381 17.00 4.37 -12.72
CA MET A 381 16.35 5.56 -13.31
C MET A 381 14.85 5.53 -13.06
N ASP A 382 14.21 4.36 -13.21
CA ASP A 382 12.79 4.20 -12.89
C ASP A 382 12.53 4.39 -11.40
N GLN A 383 13.41 3.88 -10.52
CA GLN A 383 13.30 4.08 -9.08
C GLN A 383 13.28 5.57 -8.73
N ASN A 384 14.24 6.35 -9.26
CA ASN A 384 14.33 7.80 -9.03
C ASN A 384 13.12 8.56 -9.58
N ASN A 385 12.64 8.18 -10.76
CA ASN A 385 11.48 8.80 -11.38
C ASN A 385 10.18 8.46 -10.64
N ILE A 386 10.00 7.20 -10.21
CA ILE A 386 8.86 6.77 -9.38
C ILE A 386 8.88 7.50 -8.05
N LEU A 387 10.04 7.66 -7.41
CA LEU A 387 10.18 8.44 -6.20
C LEU A 387 9.74 9.89 -6.41
N ALA A 388 10.17 10.53 -7.51
CA ALA A 388 9.75 11.88 -7.85
C ALA A 388 8.22 11.96 -8.05
N PHE A 389 7.64 10.99 -8.74
CA PHE A 389 6.18 10.89 -8.92
C PHE A 389 5.46 10.72 -7.57
N LEU A 390 5.85 9.78 -6.71
CA LEU A 390 5.19 9.53 -5.44
C LEU A 390 5.20 10.75 -4.51
N LYS A 391 6.23 11.58 -4.56
CA LYS A 391 6.30 12.86 -3.82
C LYS A 391 5.23 13.86 -4.27
N THR A 392 4.71 13.75 -5.49
CA THR A 392 3.63 14.61 -5.98
C THR A 392 2.25 14.29 -5.37
N LEU A 393 2.12 13.17 -4.64
CA LEU A 393 0.86 12.70 -4.05
C LEU A 393 0.55 13.29 -2.66
N SER A 394 1.38 14.24 -2.19
CA SER A 394 1.22 14.90 -0.89
C SER A 394 0.31 16.12 -1.01
N ASP A 395 -0.70 16.18 -0.14
CA ASP A 395 -1.63 17.31 -0.05
C ASP A 395 -0.98 18.62 0.40
N GLY A 396 -1.67 19.73 0.13
CA GLY A 396 -1.22 21.07 0.54
C GLY A 396 -0.17 21.66 -0.42
N TYR A 397 -0.12 21.19 -1.65
CA TYR A 397 0.76 21.75 -2.67
C TYR A 397 0.33 23.19 -3.01
N SER A 398 1.29 24.10 -3.02
CA SER A 398 1.13 25.48 -3.50
C SER A 398 2.19 25.75 -4.57
N GLU A 399 1.79 26.31 -5.70
CA GLU A 399 2.67 26.72 -6.78
C GLU A 399 3.66 27.84 -6.34
#